data_df9f4ed3eb5ad60357f84a0fed8c70ca
#
_entry.id   df9f4ed3eb5ad60357f84a0fed8c70ca
#
_cell.length_a   1.000
_cell.length_b   1.000
_cell.length_c   1.000
_cell.angle_alpha   90.00
_cell.angle_beta   90.00
_cell.angle_gamma   90.00
#
_symmetry.space_group_name_H-M   'P 1'
#
loop_
_entity.id
_entity.type
_entity.pdbx_description
1 polymer ?
#
loop_
_entity_poly.entity_id
_entity_poly.type
_entity_poly.pdbx_seq_one_letter_code
_entity_poly.pdbx_strand_id
1 'polypeptide(L)'
;AKAFRVNMERIDWKVAALHWTPEFDYPDHVKLLPTSIKVLDEEMGNCGDYLLILYLDKDKLVEIGTKGIMNFPQGYYVYIGSAKRNLEQRIRRHRHLRKKMHWHIDYLRQESEFIGVIPIRTKRDFEHLLAAAISDIADWEIKGFGCTDCSCKSHLFGFYENPLHIKAFTKIEENFEINILNSYFDA
;
A
#
# COMPACT_ATOMS: atom_id res chain seq x y z
N ALA A 1 -10.41 -23.77 -24.75
CA ALA A 1 -10.17 -24.61 -23.57
C ALA A 1 -8.71 -24.51 -23.10
N LYS A 2 -7.72 -24.60 -24.00
CA LYS A 2 -6.30 -24.52 -23.63
C LYS A 2 -5.88 -23.12 -23.19
N ALA A 3 -6.39 -22.08 -23.86
CA ALA A 3 -6.14 -20.67 -23.49
C ALA A 3 -6.79 -20.31 -22.15
N PHE A 4 -8.01 -20.79 -21.89
CA PHE A 4 -8.69 -20.60 -20.62
C PHE A 4 -7.97 -21.30 -19.47
N ARG A 5 -7.46 -22.52 -19.69
CA ARG A 5 -6.70 -23.26 -18.68
C ARG A 5 -5.38 -22.56 -18.32
N VAL A 6 -4.69 -22.00 -19.31
CA VAL A 6 -3.47 -21.20 -19.10
C VAL A 6 -3.78 -19.93 -18.30
N ASN A 7 -4.93 -19.30 -18.54
CA ASN A 7 -5.33 -18.11 -17.79
C ASN A 7 -5.74 -18.44 -16.35
N MET A 8 -6.45 -19.55 -16.12
CA MET A 8 -6.79 -20.02 -14.77
C MET A 8 -5.53 -20.41 -13.99
N GLU A 9 -4.60 -21.11 -14.60
CA GLU A 9 -3.30 -21.38 -14.00
C GLU A 9 -2.57 -20.08 -13.65
N ARG A 10 -2.62 -19.06 -14.51
CA ARG A 10 -2.07 -17.73 -14.24
C ARG A 10 -2.75 -17.05 -13.04
N ILE A 11 -4.07 -17.16 -12.90
CA ILE A 11 -4.82 -16.58 -11.76
C ILE A 11 -4.40 -17.25 -10.45
N ASP A 12 -4.38 -18.58 -10.41
CA ASP A 12 -3.97 -19.34 -9.23
C ASP A 12 -2.52 -19.02 -8.83
N TRP A 13 -1.66 -18.80 -9.78
CA TRP A 13 -0.27 -18.43 -9.57
C TRP A 13 -0.11 -17.02 -9.00
N LYS A 14 -0.94 -16.07 -9.42
CA LYS A 14 -0.94 -14.71 -8.90
C LYS A 14 -1.37 -14.68 -7.44
N VAL A 15 -2.43 -15.40 -7.10
CA VAL A 15 -2.89 -15.54 -5.72
C VAL A 15 -1.82 -16.24 -4.87
N ALA A 16 -1.23 -17.33 -5.36
CA ALA A 16 -0.14 -18.02 -4.67
C ALA A 16 1.11 -17.14 -4.49
N ALA A 17 1.41 -16.27 -5.46
CA ALA A 17 2.55 -15.34 -5.34
C ALA A 17 2.36 -14.25 -4.30
N LEU A 18 1.12 -13.84 -4.04
CA LEU A 18 0.77 -12.88 -2.99
C LEU A 18 0.91 -13.49 -1.58
N HIS A 19 0.71 -14.80 -1.49
CA HIS A 19 0.79 -15.57 -0.24
C HIS A 19 2.01 -16.48 -0.13
N TRP A 20 3.03 -16.25 -0.97
CA TRP A 20 4.19 -17.12 -0.99
C TRP A 20 4.92 -17.08 0.34
N THR A 21 4.85 -18.20 1.07
CA THR A 21 5.70 -18.47 2.22
C THR A 21 6.78 -19.49 1.80
N PRO A 22 8.01 -19.38 2.32
CA PRO A 22 9.11 -20.31 2.00
C PRO A 22 8.82 -21.78 2.34
N GLU A 23 7.73 -22.03 3.05
CA GLU A 23 7.34 -23.36 3.57
C GLU A 23 6.51 -24.18 2.59
N PHE A 24 6.08 -23.62 1.45
CA PHE A 24 5.33 -24.33 0.43
C PHE A 24 6.28 -24.99 -0.57
N ASP A 25 6.23 -26.32 -0.61
CA ASP A 25 6.94 -27.12 -1.62
C ASP A 25 6.13 -27.12 -2.92
N TYR A 26 6.45 -26.18 -3.81
CA TYR A 26 5.75 -26.04 -5.09
C TYR A 26 6.23 -27.06 -6.11
N PRO A 27 5.34 -27.68 -6.91
CA PRO A 27 5.71 -28.57 -8.00
C PRO A 27 6.65 -27.87 -9.00
N ASP A 28 7.46 -28.64 -9.71
CA ASP A 28 8.50 -28.13 -10.62
C ASP A 28 8.02 -27.11 -11.69
N HIS A 29 6.76 -27.17 -12.10
CA HIS A 29 6.17 -26.20 -13.03
C HIS A 29 6.01 -24.78 -12.45
N VAL A 30 6.13 -24.62 -11.13
CA VAL A 30 6.07 -23.33 -10.44
C VAL A 30 7.37 -22.52 -10.58
N LYS A 31 8.44 -23.11 -11.08
CA LYS A 31 9.71 -22.41 -11.36
C LYS A 31 9.57 -21.24 -12.35
N LEU A 32 8.45 -21.16 -13.06
CA LEU A 32 8.11 -20.03 -13.94
C LEU A 32 7.53 -18.80 -13.19
N LEU A 33 7.19 -18.95 -11.91
CA LEU A 33 6.56 -17.90 -11.08
C LEU A 33 7.32 -16.57 -11.08
N PRO A 34 8.63 -16.51 -10.79
CA PRO A 34 9.38 -15.25 -10.77
C PRO A 34 9.33 -14.50 -12.10
N THR A 35 9.36 -15.24 -13.21
CA THR A 35 9.28 -14.65 -14.56
C THR A 35 7.87 -14.13 -14.84
N SER A 36 6.84 -14.85 -14.42
CA SER A 36 5.45 -14.47 -14.61
C SER A 36 5.10 -13.23 -13.77
N ILE A 37 5.56 -13.16 -12.52
CA ILE A 37 5.39 -11.97 -11.65
C ILE A 37 6.10 -10.77 -12.28
N LYS A 38 7.31 -10.93 -12.77
CA LYS A 38 8.06 -9.86 -13.43
C LYS A 38 7.33 -9.32 -14.67
N VAL A 39 6.80 -10.20 -15.50
CA VAL A 39 6.00 -9.83 -16.68
C VAL A 39 4.74 -9.06 -16.25
N LEU A 40 4.08 -9.46 -15.18
CA LEU A 40 2.91 -8.76 -14.65
C LEU A 40 3.24 -7.39 -14.10
N ASP A 41 4.34 -7.26 -13.37
CA ASP A 41 4.84 -5.98 -12.89
C ASP A 41 5.17 -5.03 -14.05
N GLU A 42 5.71 -5.57 -15.15
CA GLU A 42 5.98 -4.80 -16.37
C GLU A 42 4.68 -4.38 -17.08
N GLU A 43 3.68 -5.27 -17.19
CA GLU A 43 2.37 -4.99 -17.78
C GLU A 43 1.54 -3.99 -16.95
N MET A 44 1.58 -4.09 -15.63
CA MET A 44 0.90 -3.17 -14.72
C MET A 44 1.50 -1.77 -14.73
N GLY A 45 2.76 -1.65 -15.13
CA GLY A 45 3.49 -0.40 -15.20
C GLY A 45 3.94 0.12 -13.83
N ASN A 46 4.65 1.22 -13.85
CA ASN A 46 5.19 1.88 -12.65
C ASN A 46 4.21 2.94 -12.12
N CYS A 47 2.98 2.52 -11.83
CA CYS A 47 1.91 3.37 -11.30
C CYS A 47 1.02 2.57 -10.34
N GLY A 48 0.20 3.26 -9.56
CA GLY A 48 -0.74 2.68 -8.61
C GLY A 48 -0.77 3.40 -7.28
N ASP A 49 -1.35 2.72 -6.30
CA ASP A 49 -1.48 3.21 -4.95
C ASP A 49 -0.47 2.50 -4.02
N TYR A 50 -0.31 2.99 -2.81
CA TYR A 50 0.58 2.35 -1.83
C TYR A 50 0.14 2.65 -0.40
N LEU A 51 0.42 1.70 0.49
CA LEU A 51 0.25 1.83 1.93
C LEU A 51 1.64 2.02 2.55
N LEU A 52 1.92 3.21 3.06
CA LEU A 52 3.17 3.50 3.78
C LEU A 52 2.94 3.33 5.28
N ILE A 53 3.73 2.47 5.91
CA ILE A 53 3.62 2.14 7.33
C ILE A 53 4.76 2.81 8.09
N LEU A 54 4.40 3.62 9.06
CA LEU A 54 5.30 4.36 9.94
C LEU A 54 5.03 4.02 11.40
N TYR A 55 6.00 4.27 12.29
CA TYR A 55 5.84 4.14 13.73
C TYR A 55 6.35 5.37 14.47
N LEU A 56 5.58 5.82 15.45
CA LEU A 56 5.98 6.84 16.42
C LEU A 56 6.17 6.22 17.79
N ASP A 57 7.34 6.41 18.36
CA ASP A 57 7.72 5.90 19.68
C ASP A 57 7.06 6.62 20.87
N LYS A 58 6.47 7.78 20.62
CA LYS A 58 5.78 8.64 21.59
C LYS A 58 4.87 9.65 20.88
N ASP A 59 4.00 10.30 21.64
CA ASP A 59 3.20 11.42 21.14
C ASP A 59 4.11 12.54 20.63
N LYS A 60 3.77 13.09 19.45
CA LYS A 60 4.52 14.19 18.84
C LYS A 60 3.61 15.29 18.33
N LEU A 61 4.04 16.53 18.54
CA LEU A 61 3.52 17.70 17.85
C LEU A 61 4.44 17.98 16.66
N VAL A 62 3.91 17.87 15.45
CA VAL A 62 4.69 18.06 14.22
C VAL A 62 4.10 19.20 13.41
N GLU A 63 4.94 20.12 12.99
CA GLU A 63 4.54 21.20 12.08
C GLU A 63 4.45 20.67 10.64
N ILE A 64 3.23 20.66 10.09
CA ILE A 64 2.93 20.10 8.77
C ILE A 64 2.74 21.23 7.74
N GLY A 65 3.84 21.83 7.33
CA GLY A 65 3.82 22.91 6.33
C GLY A 65 2.72 23.95 6.59
N THR A 66 1.85 24.19 5.63
CA THR A 66 0.75 25.17 5.75
C THR A 66 -0.40 24.73 6.65
N LYS A 67 -0.44 23.48 7.10
CA LYS A 67 -1.47 22.98 8.03
C LYS A 67 -1.19 23.36 9.49
N GLY A 68 0.01 23.86 9.77
CA GLY A 68 0.43 24.18 11.13
C GLY A 68 0.76 22.95 11.97
N ILE A 69 0.70 23.12 13.29
CA ILE A 69 1.06 22.07 14.26
C ILE A 69 -0.10 21.09 14.40
N MET A 70 0.20 19.80 14.18
CA MET A 70 -0.74 18.70 14.36
C MET A 70 -0.22 17.72 15.41
N ASN A 71 -1.15 17.14 16.18
CA ASN A 71 -0.84 16.14 17.20
C ASN A 71 -0.92 14.73 16.60
N PHE A 72 0.12 13.94 16.86
CA PHE A 72 0.23 12.54 16.45
C PHE A 72 0.48 11.67 17.68
N PRO A 73 -0.53 10.92 18.16
CA PRO A 73 -0.35 9.95 19.23
C PRO A 73 0.72 8.90 18.93
N GLN A 74 1.32 8.34 19.96
CA GLN A 74 2.19 7.17 19.85
C GLN A 74 1.46 6.02 19.14
N GLY A 75 2.13 5.32 18.22
CA GLY A 75 1.60 4.14 17.54
C GLY A 75 2.04 4.01 16.09
N TYR A 76 1.39 3.09 15.41
CA TYR A 76 1.62 2.86 13.99
C TYR A 76 0.70 3.73 13.14
N TYR A 77 1.18 4.10 11.97
CA TYR A 77 0.43 4.91 11.03
C TYR A 77 0.46 4.28 9.65
N VAL A 78 -0.70 4.19 9.02
CA VAL A 78 -0.84 3.80 7.62
C VAL A 78 -1.25 5.02 6.81
N TYR A 79 -0.38 5.44 5.90
CA TYR A 79 -0.65 6.50 4.95
C TYR A 79 -0.96 5.90 3.59
N ILE A 80 -2.09 6.29 3.01
CA ILE A 80 -2.50 5.92 1.65
C ILE A 80 -2.05 7.01 0.70
N GLY A 81 -1.31 6.62 -0.32
CA GLY A 81 -0.88 7.54 -1.37
C GLY A 81 -1.01 6.92 -2.74
N SER A 82 -1.15 7.78 -3.75
CA SER A 82 -1.29 7.39 -5.15
C SER A 82 -0.14 7.94 -5.99
N ALA A 83 0.28 7.18 -6.99
CA ALA A 83 1.30 7.57 -7.96
C ALA A 83 0.87 7.16 -9.37
N LYS A 84 0.29 8.08 -10.12
CA LYS A 84 -0.09 7.85 -11.54
C LYS A 84 1.11 7.53 -12.43
N ARG A 85 2.32 7.84 -11.99
CA ARG A 85 3.62 7.54 -12.64
C ARG A 85 4.72 7.46 -11.57
N ASN A 86 5.76 6.68 -11.85
CA ASN A 86 6.98 6.61 -11.02
C ASN A 86 6.70 6.16 -9.58
N LEU A 87 5.82 5.18 -9.39
CA LEU A 87 5.47 4.61 -8.08
C LEU A 87 6.71 4.19 -7.29
N GLU A 88 7.65 3.48 -7.93
CA GLU A 88 8.89 3.04 -7.28
C GLU A 88 9.74 4.21 -6.80
N GLN A 89 9.87 5.28 -7.59
CA GLN A 89 10.62 6.46 -7.19
C GLN A 89 9.96 7.16 -6.00
N ARG A 90 8.61 7.21 -5.98
CA ARG A 90 7.84 7.74 -4.86
C ARG A 90 8.07 6.92 -3.60
N ILE A 91 8.00 5.59 -3.70
CA ILE A 91 8.28 4.66 -2.59
C ILE A 91 9.72 4.83 -2.09
N ARG A 92 10.70 4.82 -2.99
CA ARG A 92 12.12 5.06 -2.62
C ARG A 92 12.29 6.38 -1.89
N ARG A 93 11.61 7.44 -2.33
CA ARG A 93 11.66 8.74 -1.68
C ARG A 93 11.18 8.70 -0.22
N HIS A 94 10.16 7.89 0.12
CA HIS A 94 9.69 7.75 1.49
C HIS A 94 10.70 7.05 2.42
N ARG A 95 11.61 6.24 1.89
CA ARG A 95 12.69 5.64 2.68
C ARG A 95 13.74 6.66 3.12
N HIS A 96 13.97 7.72 2.35
CA HIS A 96 14.97 8.74 2.65
C HIS A 96 14.41 9.79 3.63
N LEU A 97 15.18 10.10 4.68
CA LEU A 97 14.89 11.18 5.62
C LEU A 97 15.30 12.54 5.05
N ARG A 98 16.52 12.62 4.50
CA ARG A 98 17.05 13.88 3.93
C ARG A 98 16.51 14.09 2.52
N LYS A 99 15.45 14.90 2.42
CA LYS A 99 14.80 15.26 1.16
C LYS A 99 14.10 16.59 1.28
N LYS A 100 13.86 17.26 0.14
CA LYS A 100 13.01 18.45 0.10
C LYS A 100 11.57 18.06 0.47
N MET A 101 10.97 18.76 1.41
CA MET A 101 9.56 18.55 1.78
C MET A 101 8.65 18.88 0.60
N HIS A 102 7.74 17.96 0.28
CA HIS A 102 6.81 18.14 -0.83
C HIS A 102 5.38 17.77 -0.44
N TRP A 103 5.21 16.68 0.31
CA TRP A 103 3.91 16.21 0.80
C TRP A 103 3.82 16.31 2.32
N HIS A 104 2.61 16.41 2.86
CA HIS A 104 2.38 16.44 4.31
C HIS A 104 3.03 15.24 5.02
N ILE A 105 3.00 14.06 4.41
CA ILE A 105 3.63 12.86 4.96
C ILE A 105 5.15 12.96 5.09
N ASP A 106 5.80 13.83 4.33
CA ASP A 106 7.25 14.00 4.44
C ASP A 106 7.66 14.56 5.81
N TYR A 107 6.83 15.43 6.40
CA TYR A 107 7.06 16.00 7.73
C TYR A 107 6.92 14.93 8.82
N LEU A 108 5.83 14.15 8.79
CA LEU A 108 5.64 13.05 9.74
C LEU A 108 6.74 11.99 9.58
N ARG A 109 7.16 11.71 8.34
CA ARG A 109 8.23 10.74 8.05
C ARG A 109 9.57 11.10 8.68
N GLN A 110 9.88 12.37 8.89
CA GLN A 110 11.10 12.80 9.58
C GLN A 110 11.10 12.45 11.06
N GLU A 111 9.92 12.42 11.66
CA GLU A 111 9.71 12.20 13.08
C GLU A 111 9.41 10.73 13.42
N SER A 112 9.28 9.86 12.41
CA SER A 112 8.83 8.49 12.55
C SER A 112 9.85 7.46 12.04
N GLU A 113 9.76 6.24 12.56
CA GLU A 113 10.44 5.09 12.02
C GLU A 113 9.71 4.60 10.75
N PHE A 114 10.47 4.18 9.74
CA PHE A 114 9.93 3.56 8.53
C PHE A 114 9.81 2.05 8.77
N ILE A 115 8.59 1.54 8.83
CA ILE A 115 8.32 0.12 9.00
C ILE A 115 8.29 -0.59 7.64
N GLY A 116 7.55 -0.04 6.69
CA GLY A 116 7.43 -0.65 5.37
C GLY A 116 6.57 0.14 4.41
N VAL A 117 6.46 -0.40 3.21
CA VAL A 117 5.52 0.09 2.20
C VAL A 117 5.01 -1.08 1.36
N ILE A 118 3.71 -1.12 1.14
CA ILE A 118 3.02 -2.10 0.32
C ILE A 118 2.58 -1.39 -0.96
N PRO A 119 3.17 -1.70 -2.11
CA PRO A 119 2.73 -1.16 -3.39
C PRO A 119 1.50 -1.93 -3.91
N ILE A 120 0.51 -1.21 -4.39
CA ILE A 120 -0.67 -1.76 -5.07
C ILE A 120 -0.63 -1.26 -6.51
N ARG A 121 0.02 -2.04 -7.38
CA ARG A 121 0.24 -1.66 -8.79
C ARG A 121 -1.04 -1.78 -9.57
N THR A 122 -1.50 -0.66 -10.12
CA THR A 122 -2.73 -0.59 -10.89
C THR A 122 -2.79 0.68 -11.74
N LYS A 123 -3.51 0.63 -12.85
CA LYS A 123 -3.87 1.83 -13.64
C LYS A 123 -5.17 2.47 -13.16
N ARG A 124 -5.90 1.79 -12.25
CA ARG A 124 -7.12 2.30 -11.63
C ARG A 124 -6.77 3.12 -10.39
N ASP A 125 -7.68 4.00 -10.00
CA ASP A 125 -7.57 4.81 -8.80
C ASP A 125 -8.36 4.11 -7.67
N PHE A 126 -7.64 3.51 -6.74
CA PHE A 126 -8.21 2.87 -5.54
C PHE A 126 -7.91 3.64 -4.26
N GLU A 127 -7.24 4.79 -4.33
CA GLU A 127 -6.82 5.57 -3.17
C GLU A 127 -7.97 5.81 -2.19
N HIS A 128 -9.14 6.22 -2.71
CA HIS A 128 -10.31 6.50 -1.86
C HIS A 128 -10.95 5.24 -1.27
N LEU A 129 -10.99 4.14 -2.03
CA LEU A 129 -11.52 2.87 -1.56
C LEU A 129 -10.61 2.26 -0.51
N LEU A 130 -9.29 2.35 -0.71
CA LEU A 130 -8.29 1.95 0.28
C LEU A 130 -8.43 2.77 1.57
N ALA A 131 -8.58 4.10 1.44
CA ALA A 131 -8.76 4.99 2.58
C ALA A 131 -10.02 4.63 3.38
N ALA A 132 -11.14 4.33 2.70
CA ALA A 132 -12.36 3.88 3.36
C ALA A 132 -12.15 2.54 4.08
N ALA A 133 -11.59 1.53 3.41
CA ALA A 133 -11.35 0.22 3.98
C ALA A 133 -10.40 0.26 5.19
N ILE A 134 -9.33 1.06 5.12
CA ILE A 134 -8.40 1.24 6.26
C ILE A 134 -9.07 2.01 7.40
N SER A 135 -9.92 3.00 7.10
CA SER A 135 -10.69 3.76 8.10
C SER A 135 -11.58 2.85 8.95
N ASP A 136 -12.16 1.79 8.34
CA ASP A 136 -13.08 0.87 9.03
C ASP A 136 -12.38 -0.01 10.08
N ILE A 137 -11.06 -0.18 9.99
CA ILE A 137 -10.28 -1.02 10.90
C ILE A 137 -9.28 -0.25 11.76
N ALA A 138 -9.10 1.05 11.50
CA ALA A 138 -8.15 1.87 12.23
C ALA A 138 -8.69 2.26 13.62
N ASP A 139 -7.78 2.41 14.59
CA ASP A 139 -8.13 2.87 15.94
C ASP A 139 -8.41 4.38 15.98
N TRP A 140 -7.75 5.17 15.11
CA TRP A 140 -8.01 6.61 14.93
C TRP A 140 -7.63 7.11 13.54
N GLU A 141 -8.10 8.31 13.20
CA GLU A 141 -7.74 9.02 11.97
C GLU A 141 -7.11 10.40 12.26
N ILE A 142 -6.19 10.84 11.41
CA ILE A 142 -5.67 12.21 11.45
C ILE A 142 -6.45 13.07 10.45
N LYS A 143 -7.47 13.76 10.94
CA LYS A 143 -8.42 14.52 10.11
C LYS A 143 -7.74 15.52 9.19
N GLY A 144 -8.17 15.53 7.92
CA GLY A 144 -7.67 16.46 6.91
C GLY A 144 -6.24 16.18 6.43
N PHE A 145 -5.64 15.03 6.80
CA PHE A 145 -4.29 14.69 6.37
C PHE A 145 -4.30 13.98 5.02
N GLY A 146 -3.55 14.53 4.05
CA GLY A 146 -3.38 13.94 2.72
C GLY A 146 -4.59 14.01 1.78
N CYS A 147 -5.65 14.74 2.15
CA CYS A 147 -6.91 14.82 1.39
C CYS A 147 -7.27 16.26 0.98
N THR A 148 -6.30 17.03 0.50
CA THR A 148 -6.50 18.44 0.11
C THR A 148 -7.31 18.59 -1.18
N ASP A 149 -7.30 17.58 -2.01
CA ASP A 149 -7.86 17.51 -3.36
C ASP A 149 -8.98 16.47 -3.52
N CYS A 150 -9.47 15.93 -2.39
CA CYS A 150 -10.54 14.95 -2.39
C CYS A 150 -11.52 15.12 -1.22
N SER A 151 -12.62 14.37 -1.21
CA SER A 151 -13.66 14.38 -0.18
C SER A 151 -13.41 13.43 1.00
N CYS A 152 -12.29 12.71 1.01
CA CYS A 152 -11.95 11.83 2.13
C CYS A 152 -11.72 12.60 3.41
N LYS A 153 -12.06 12.01 4.56
CA LYS A 153 -11.80 12.61 5.87
C LYS A 153 -10.31 12.65 6.19
N SER A 154 -9.59 11.61 5.78
CA SER A 154 -8.16 11.44 5.95
C SER A 154 -7.59 10.43 4.96
N HIS A 155 -6.28 10.50 4.73
CA HIS A 155 -5.46 9.44 4.13
C HIS A 155 -4.39 8.95 5.11
N LEU A 156 -4.50 9.31 6.40
CA LEU A 156 -3.57 8.87 7.44
C LEU A 156 -4.35 8.32 8.64
N PHE A 157 -4.13 7.06 8.92
CA PHE A 157 -4.84 6.28 9.94
C PHE A 157 -3.87 5.71 10.96
N GLY A 158 -4.27 5.69 12.22
CA GLY A 158 -3.46 5.22 13.33
C GLY A 158 -3.91 3.88 13.89
N PHE A 159 -2.95 3.13 14.44
CA PHE A 159 -3.14 1.81 15.01
C PHE A 159 -2.30 1.66 16.28
N TYR A 160 -2.86 1.02 17.30
CA TYR A 160 -2.10 0.65 18.52
C TYR A 160 -1.14 -0.51 18.24
N GLU A 161 -1.54 -1.44 17.38
CA GLU A 161 -0.75 -2.61 16.98
C GLU A 161 -0.14 -2.43 15.60
N ASN A 162 0.93 -3.19 15.31
CA ASN A 162 1.53 -3.20 13.98
C ASN A 162 0.50 -3.70 12.94
N PRO A 163 0.13 -2.89 11.96
CA PRO A 163 -0.89 -3.27 10.96
C PRO A 163 -0.57 -4.57 10.22
N LEU A 164 0.72 -4.87 10.02
CA LEU A 164 1.18 -6.11 9.37
C LEU A 164 0.82 -7.39 10.17
N HIS A 165 0.46 -7.26 11.45
CA HIS A 165 0.02 -8.37 12.29
C HIS A 165 -1.51 -8.42 12.46
N ILE A 166 -2.25 -7.47 11.90
CA ILE A 166 -3.70 -7.38 11.99
C ILE A 166 -4.33 -8.14 10.82
N LYS A 167 -5.06 -9.24 11.09
CA LYS A 167 -5.70 -10.05 10.06
C LYS A 167 -6.63 -9.25 9.14
N ALA A 168 -7.36 -8.28 9.68
CA ALA A 168 -8.24 -7.42 8.89
C ALA A 168 -7.46 -6.57 7.88
N PHE A 169 -6.27 -6.08 8.26
CA PHE A 169 -5.38 -5.32 7.39
C PHE A 169 -4.87 -6.18 6.23
N THR A 170 -4.35 -7.37 6.53
CA THR A 170 -3.89 -8.33 5.51
C THR A 170 -5.01 -8.69 4.54
N LYS A 171 -6.24 -8.91 5.05
CA LYS A 171 -7.39 -9.23 4.21
C LYS A 171 -7.78 -8.07 3.27
N ILE A 172 -7.61 -6.82 3.69
CA ILE A 172 -7.82 -5.65 2.82
C ILE A 172 -6.80 -5.66 1.69
N GLU A 173 -5.53 -5.83 1.98
CA GLU A 173 -4.45 -5.94 1.01
C GLU A 173 -4.77 -7.02 -0.04
N GLU A 174 -5.04 -8.24 0.41
CA GLU A 174 -5.42 -9.39 -0.44
C GLU A 174 -6.61 -9.08 -1.35
N ASN A 175 -7.67 -8.49 -0.80
CA ASN A 175 -8.87 -8.18 -1.56
C ASN A 175 -8.61 -7.15 -2.68
N PHE A 176 -7.80 -6.14 -2.43
CA PHE A 176 -7.46 -5.15 -3.46
C PHE A 176 -6.60 -5.76 -4.55
N GLU A 177 -5.63 -6.61 -4.20
CA GLU A 177 -4.81 -7.32 -5.18
C GLU A 177 -5.63 -8.29 -6.03
N ILE A 178 -6.54 -9.07 -5.43
CA ILE A 178 -7.46 -9.96 -6.15
C ILE A 178 -8.37 -9.17 -7.10
N ASN A 179 -8.94 -8.05 -6.65
CA ASN A 179 -9.79 -7.21 -7.49
C ASN A 179 -9.04 -6.62 -8.69
N ILE A 180 -7.80 -6.23 -8.50
CA ILE A 180 -6.91 -5.79 -9.57
C ILE A 180 -6.71 -6.92 -10.58
N LEU A 181 -6.39 -8.12 -10.10
CA LEU A 181 -6.19 -9.29 -10.95
C LEU A 181 -7.43 -9.63 -11.78
N ASN A 182 -8.60 -9.71 -11.14
CA ASN A 182 -9.85 -9.99 -11.82
C ASN A 182 -10.14 -8.97 -12.92
N SER A 183 -9.89 -7.70 -12.66
CA SER A 183 -10.10 -6.64 -13.63
C SER A 183 -9.25 -6.72 -14.91
N TYR A 184 -8.14 -7.46 -14.87
CA TYR A 184 -7.31 -7.70 -16.06
C TYR A 184 -7.77 -8.89 -16.90
N PHE A 185 -8.62 -9.75 -16.32
CA PHE A 185 -9.15 -10.94 -17.02
C PHE A 185 -10.54 -10.72 -17.58
N ASP A 186 -11.26 -9.72 -17.08
CA ASP A 186 -12.60 -9.32 -17.57
C ASP A 186 -12.54 -8.30 -18.72
N ALA A 187 -11.35 -7.87 -19.12
CA ALA A 187 -11.10 -6.94 -20.24
C ALA A 187 -10.60 -7.70 -21.47
#